data_4a7bd5b9598d1efe3c9c376b7743378a
#
_entry.id   4a7bd5b9598d1efe3c9c376b7743378a
#
_cell.length_a   1.000
_cell.length_b   1.000
_cell.length_c   1.000
_cell.angle_alpha   90.00
_cell.angle_beta   90.00
_cell.angle_gamma   90.00
#
_symmetry.space_group_name_H-M   'P 1'
#
loop_
_entity.id
_entity.type
_entity.pdbx_description
1 polymer ?
#
loop_
_entity_poly.entity_id
_entity_poly.type
_entity_poly.pdbx_seq_one_letter_code
_entity_poly.pdbx_strand_id
1 'polypeptide(L)'
;AFGNKCNLDCYMCIPYDSTTRLKSIHSEEVKGENVFSDYAKTPIELVKGEKLKNVVDQIVELAPYIYNLKFIGGEPLVMKDFYMLLDKICKTGHADKMFVKYQTNMSVLSMEKLKLLDYIPKFMQFEFTVSLDGIGKSVEYIRRRTDWQDVVNNIKEWNKKFPEFAIT
;
A
#
# COMPACT_ATOMS: atom_id res chain seq x y z
N ALA A 1 -6.99 5.61 7.67
CA ALA A 1 -5.90 4.82 7.06
C ALA A 1 -5.16 4.05 8.15
N PHE A 2 -4.74 2.82 7.88
CA PHE A 2 -3.92 2.04 8.82
C PHE A 2 -2.52 2.62 9.01
N GLY A 3 -2.12 3.56 8.18
CA GLY A 3 -0.84 4.22 8.27
C GLY A 3 -0.44 4.91 6.97
N ASN A 4 0.69 5.58 7.03
CA ASN A 4 1.32 6.23 5.90
C ASN A 4 2.73 5.67 5.63
N LYS A 5 3.02 4.45 6.11
CA LYS A 5 4.29 3.78 5.84
C LYS A 5 4.41 3.54 4.34
N CYS A 6 5.49 4.00 3.74
CA CYS A 6 5.82 3.78 2.34
C CYS A 6 7.32 3.53 2.22
N ASN A 7 7.72 2.73 1.24
CA ASN A 7 9.12 2.46 0.94
C ASN A 7 9.70 3.42 -0.11
N LEU A 8 8.84 4.18 -0.81
CA LEU A 8 9.25 5.16 -1.82
C LEU A 8 9.21 6.59 -1.29
N ASP A 9 9.95 7.46 -1.98
CA ASP A 9 10.08 8.90 -1.72
C ASP A 9 9.69 9.70 -2.97
N CYS A 10 8.45 9.52 -3.42
CA CYS A 10 7.95 10.13 -4.64
C CYS A 10 7.85 11.65 -4.52
N TYR A 11 8.23 12.38 -5.58
CA TYR A 11 8.17 13.85 -5.59
C TYR A 11 6.77 14.41 -5.43
N MET A 12 5.74 13.72 -5.97
CA MET A 12 4.35 14.15 -5.87
C MET A 12 3.69 13.80 -4.53
N CYS A 13 4.29 12.93 -3.70
CA CYS A 13 3.71 12.59 -2.41
C CYS A 13 3.87 13.72 -1.41
N ILE A 14 2.78 14.05 -0.73
CA ILE A 14 2.83 14.92 0.43
C ILE A 14 3.36 14.14 1.64
N PRO A 15 4.00 14.81 2.61
CA PRO A 15 4.54 14.16 3.82
C PRO A 15 3.51 13.37 4.62
N TYR A 16 2.24 13.77 4.53
CA TYR A 16 1.12 13.12 5.21
C TYR A 16 0.90 11.68 4.71
N ASP A 17 1.13 11.41 3.41
CA ASP A 17 0.86 10.13 2.77
C ASP A 17 2.08 9.20 2.72
N SER A 18 3.27 9.69 3.10
CA SER A 18 4.51 8.89 3.04
C SER A 18 5.48 9.22 4.16
N THR A 19 5.73 8.23 5.03
CA THR A 19 6.75 8.35 6.09
C THR A 19 8.15 8.54 5.52
N THR A 20 8.43 7.98 4.34
CA THR A 20 9.74 8.12 3.69
C THR A 20 9.89 9.53 3.12
N ARG A 21 8.85 10.07 2.50
CA ARG A 21 8.84 11.46 2.03
C ARG A 21 8.99 12.47 3.17
N LEU A 22 8.27 12.24 4.28
CA LEU A 22 8.39 13.07 5.47
C LEU A 22 9.84 13.11 5.98
N LYS A 23 10.51 11.95 6.07
CA LYS A 23 11.92 11.87 6.50
C LYS A 23 12.86 12.58 5.54
N SER A 24 12.66 12.45 4.23
CA SER A 24 13.48 13.13 3.22
C SER A 24 13.35 14.64 3.32
N ILE A 25 12.14 15.16 3.48
CA ILE A 25 11.91 16.61 3.64
C ILE A 25 12.58 17.16 4.91
N HIS A 26 12.56 16.40 6.01
CA HIS A 26 13.24 16.81 7.24
C HIS A 26 14.77 16.71 7.14
N SER A 27 15.31 15.78 6.33
CA SER A 27 16.76 15.60 6.17
C SER A 27 17.37 16.51 5.09
N GLU A 28 16.60 16.84 4.07
CA GLU A 28 16.96 17.86 3.11
C GLU A 28 16.76 19.20 3.83
N GLU A 29 17.87 19.84 4.28
CA GLU A 29 17.87 21.29 4.62
C GLU A 29 17.54 22.02 3.31
N VAL A 30 16.27 22.12 3.00
CA VAL A 30 15.81 22.88 1.86
C VAL A 30 16.02 24.35 2.23
N LYS A 31 17.16 24.89 1.82
CA LYS A 31 17.43 26.32 1.84
C LYS A 31 16.48 26.98 0.84
N GLY A 32 15.30 27.33 1.28
CA GLY A 32 14.28 27.95 0.47
C GLY A 32 12.87 27.70 1.02
N GLU A 33 11.90 28.42 0.52
CA GLU A 33 10.49 28.23 0.84
C GLU A 33 10.06 26.82 0.40
N ASN A 34 10.02 25.89 1.34
CA ASN A 34 9.51 24.57 1.07
C ASN A 34 7.99 24.60 1.18
N VAL A 35 7.30 24.46 0.06
CA VAL A 35 5.83 24.37 -0.01
C VAL A 35 5.25 23.33 0.94
N PHE A 36 6.05 22.33 1.34
CA PHE A 36 5.63 21.26 2.24
C PHE A 36 6.07 21.47 3.70
N SER A 37 6.71 22.59 4.04
CA SER A 37 7.21 22.86 5.40
C SER A 37 6.10 22.80 6.45
N ASP A 38 4.92 23.32 6.14
CA ASP A 38 3.78 23.34 7.06
C ASP A 38 3.15 21.94 7.22
N TYR A 39 3.10 21.14 6.14
CA TYR A 39 2.67 19.74 6.21
C TYR A 39 3.63 18.88 7.05
N ALA A 40 4.93 19.16 6.98
CA ALA A 40 5.94 18.45 7.77
C ALA A 40 5.83 18.75 9.28
N LYS A 41 5.30 19.90 9.65
CA LYS A 41 5.06 20.32 11.05
C LYS A 41 3.74 19.80 11.61
N THR A 42 2.79 19.45 10.76
CA THR A 42 1.47 18.98 11.21
C THR A 42 1.57 17.56 11.78
N PRO A 43 1.17 17.33 13.04
CA PRO A 43 1.17 15.99 13.60
C PRO A 43 0.24 15.06 12.80
N ILE A 44 0.77 13.93 12.37
CA ILE A 44 -0.03 12.90 11.69
C ILE A 44 -0.58 11.96 12.76
N GLU A 45 -1.87 12.09 13.07
CA GLU A 45 -2.56 11.13 13.93
C GLU A 45 -2.81 9.83 13.15
N LEU A 46 -1.95 8.86 13.36
CA LEU A 46 -2.16 7.51 12.84
C LEU A 46 -2.88 6.66 13.90
N VAL A 47 -3.84 5.89 13.44
CA VAL A 47 -4.47 4.88 14.29
C VAL A 47 -3.45 3.78 14.57
N LYS A 48 -3.07 3.61 15.84
CA LYS A 48 -2.03 2.66 16.27
C LYS A 48 -2.46 1.90 17.53
N GLY A 49 -1.73 0.83 17.83
CA GLY A 49 -1.90 0.06 19.05
C GLY A 49 -3.32 -0.48 19.19
N GLU A 50 -3.92 -0.32 20.36
CA GLU A 50 -5.25 -0.83 20.68
C GLU A 50 -6.36 -0.22 19.80
N LYS A 51 -6.28 1.08 19.46
CA LYS A 51 -7.22 1.71 18.54
C LYS A 51 -7.22 1.04 17.16
N LEU A 52 -6.04 0.70 16.65
CA LEU A 52 -5.92 0.01 15.36
C LEU A 52 -6.50 -1.41 15.45
N LYS A 53 -6.20 -2.12 16.53
CA LYS A 53 -6.76 -3.46 16.79
C LYS A 53 -8.29 -3.40 16.80
N ASN A 54 -8.88 -2.45 17.51
CA ASN A 54 -10.33 -2.29 17.58
C ASN A 54 -10.94 -1.99 16.19
N VAL A 55 -10.32 -1.15 15.39
CA VAL A 55 -10.77 -0.88 14.00
C VAL A 55 -10.70 -2.16 13.15
N VAL A 56 -9.62 -2.92 13.25
CA VAL A 56 -9.46 -4.20 12.54
C VAL A 56 -10.55 -5.18 12.98
N ASP A 57 -10.80 -5.30 14.28
CA ASP A 57 -11.80 -6.23 14.82
C ASP A 57 -13.22 -5.84 14.35
N GLN A 58 -13.56 -4.54 14.34
CA GLN A 58 -14.83 -4.06 13.78
C GLN A 58 -14.98 -4.37 12.27
N ILE A 59 -13.91 -4.22 11.48
CA ILE A 59 -13.94 -4.59 10.05
C ILE A 59 -14.17 -6.10 9.91
N VAL A 60 -13.55 -6.91 10.76
CA VAL A 60 -13.72 -8.37 10.75
C VAL A 60 -15.14 -8.77 11.14
N GLU A 61 -15.75 -8.13 12.13
CA GLU A 61 -17.15 -8.34 12.52
C GLU A 61 -18.12 -7.99 11.37
N LEU A 62 -17.79 -6.95 10.60
CA LEU A 62 -18.58 -6.52 9.44
C LEU A 62 -18.32 -7.37 8.18
N ALA A 63 -17.36 -8.30 8.19
CA ALA A 63 -16.99 -9.09 7.02
C ALA A 63 -18.18 -9.73 6.28
N PRO A 64 -19.25 -10.25 6.94
CA PRO A 64 -20.41 -10.79 6.23
C PRO A 64 -21.13 -9.80 5.32
N TYR A 65 -20.97 -8.50 5.57
CA TYR A 65 -21.67 -7.41 4.87
C TYR A 65 -20.75 -6.62 3.93
N ILE A 66 -19.44 -6.89 3.94
CA ILE A 66 -18.47 -6.21 3.09
C ILE A 66 -18.39 -6.92 1.75
N TYR A 67 -18.78 -6.21 0.68
CA TYR A 67 -18.63 -6.66 -0.70
C TYR A 67 -17.37 -6.09 -1.36
N ASN A 68 -17.05 -4.82 -1.10
CA ASN A 68 -15.88 -4.13 -1.64
C ASN A 68 -14.94 -3.68 -0.52
N LEU A 69 -13.67 -4.01 -0.67
CA LEU A 69 -12.61 -3.60 0.24
C LEU A 69 -11.48 -2.91 -0.54
N LYS A 70 -11.33 -1.60 -0.38
CA LYS A 70 -10.30 -0.82 -1.07
C LYS A 70 -9.18 -0.40 -0.12
N PHE A 71 -7.94 -0.75 -0.49
CA PHE A 71 -6.74 -0.37 0.23
C PHE A 71 -6.00 0.75 -0.49
N ILE A 72 -5.79 1.87 0.21
CA ILE A 72 -5.10 3.07 -0.27
C ILE A 72 -4.24 3.66 0.85
N GLY A 73 -3.34 4.57 0.49
CA GLY A 73 -2.45 5.30 1.41
C GLY A 73 -1.10 4.61 1.57
N GLY A 74 -0.02 5.37 1.76
CA GLY A 74 1.34 4.86 1.83
C GLY A 74 1.66 3.78 0.78
N GLU A 75 2.31 2.71 1.22
CA GLU A 75 2.37 1.44 0.47
C GLU A 75 1.88 0.32 1.38
N PRO A 76 0.65 -0.15 1.21
CA PRO A 76 0.08 -1.17 2.09
C PRO A 76 0.89 -2.48 2.12
N LEU A 77 1.58 -2.86 1.03
CA LEU A 77 2.40 -4.09 0.99
C LEU A 77 3.63 -4.06 1.93
N VAL A 78 3.99 -2.89 2.48
CA VAL A 78 5.04 -2.79 3.51
C VAL A 78 4.47 -2.58 4.91
N MET A 79 3.15 -2.83 5.11
CA MET A 79 2.48 -2.69 6.40
C MET A 79 2.00 -4.03 6.94
N LYS A 80 2.50 -4.45 8.12
CA LYS A 80 2.08 -5.69 8.80
C LYS A 80 0.58 -5.73 9.09
N ASP A 81 0.03 -4.60 9.48
CA ASP A 81 -1.38 -4.48 9.87
C ASP A 81 -2.32 -4.79 8.70
N PHE A 82 -1.87 -4.51 7.48
CA PHE A 82 -2.59 -4.89 6.28
C PHE A 82 -2.69 -6.42 6.13
N TYR A 83 -1.57 -7.12 6.25
CA TYR A 83 -1.56 -8.58 6.17
C TYR A 83 -2.34 -9.22 7.34
N MET A 84 -2.26 -8.62 8.52
CA MET A 84 -3.05 -9.05 9.68
C MET A 84 -4.55 -8.94 9.41
N LEU A 85 -5.01 -7.86 8.75
CA LEU A 85 -6.40 -7.72 8.36
C LEU A 85 -6.81 -8.76 7.32
N LEU A 86 -6.00 -8.96 6.27
CA LEU A 86 -6.28 -10.00 5.26
C LEU A 86 -6.39 -11.39 5.90
N ASP A 87 -5.47 -11.74 6.80
CA ASP A 87 -5.48 -13.03 7.49
C ASP A 87 -6.75 -13.21 8.33
N LYS A 88 -7.12 -12.19 9.10
CA LYS A 88 -8.36 -12.23 9.90
C LYS A 88 -9.61 -12.35 9.03
N ILE A 89 -9.71 -11.58 7.94
CA ILE A 89 -10.84 -11.67 7.00
C ILE A 89 -10.92 -13.07 6.39
N CYS A 90 -9.80 -13.63 5.95
CA CYS A 90 -9.79 -14.99 5.41
C CYS A 90 -10.29 -16.05 6.41
N LYS A 91 -10.04 -15.83 7.71
CA LYS A 91 -10.51 -16.73 8.77
C LYS A 91 -12.00 -16.62 9.07
N THR A 92 -12.67 -15.56 8.63
CA THR A 92 -14.12 -15.41 8.80
C THR A 92 -14.95 -16.34 7.89
N GLY A 93 -14.36 -16.86 6.82
CA GLY A 93 -15.06 -17.61 5.78
C GLY A 93 -15.89 -16.76 4.81
N HIS A 94 -15.69 -15.40 4.81
CA HIS A 94 -16.43 -14.49 3.93
C HIS A 94 -15.55 -13.83 2.86
N ALA A 95 -14.27 -14.14 2.81
CA ALA A 95 -13.34 -13.56 1.83
C ALA A 95 -13.73 -13.89 0.38
N ASP A 96 -14.29 -15.07 0.16
CA ASP A 96 -14.75 -15.56 -1.15
C ASP A 96 -15.91 -14.74 -1.75
N LYS A 97 -16.51 -13.84 -0.98
CA LYS A 97 -17.57 -12.91 -1.42
C LYS A 97 -17.09 -11.48 -1.60
N MET A 98 -15.82 -11.23 -1.32
CA MET A 98 -15.26 -9.88 -1.33
C MET A 98 -14.47 -9.61 -2.61
N PHE A 99 -14.71 -8.42 -3.16
CA PHE A 99 -13.90 -7.80 -4.18
C PHE A 99 -12.86 -6.87 -3.52
N VAL A 100 -11.58 -7.18 -3.70
CA VAL A 100 -10.49 -6.39 -3.12
C VAL A 100 -9.83 -5.54 -4.19
N LYS A 101 -9.81 -4.23 -3.97
CA LYS A 101 -9.07 -3.25 -4.78
C LYS A 101 -7.85 -2.76 -4.03
N TYR A 102 -6.75 -2.70 -4.74
CA TYR A 102 -5.46 -2.41 -4.17
C TYR A 102 -4.70 -1.38 -4.99
N GLN A 103 -4.34 -0.25 -4.37
CA GLN A 103 -3.46 0.72 -5.01
C GLN A 103 -2.05 0.56 -4.47
N THR A 104 -1.09 0.26 -5.36
CA THR A 104 0.29 -0.05 -5.01
C THR A 104 1.29 0.61 -5.95
N ASN A 105 2.50 0.83 -5.44
CA ASN A 105 3.64 1.21 -6.28
C ASN A 105 4.31 0.01 -6.97
N MET A 106 3.86 -1.21 -6.70
CA MET A 106 4.31 -2.48 -7.28
C MET A 106 5.80 -2.80 -7.10
N SER A 107 6.49 -2.10 -6.21
CA SER A 107 7.92 -2.34 -5.96
C SER A 107 8.19 -3.59 -5.11
N VAL A 108 7.16 -4.11 -4.42
CA VAL A 108 7.25 -5.33 -3.60
C VAL A 108 5.95 -6.12 -3.71
N LEU A 109 6.04 -7.45 -3.58
CA LEU A 109 4.87 -8.36 -3.47
C LEU A 109 4.87 -9.15 -2.15
N SER A 110 5.83 -8.90 -1.29
CA SER A 110 5.95 -9.60 -0.02
C SER A 110 6.56 -8.68 1.05
N MET A 111 6.25 -9.00 2.30
CA MET A 111 6.89 -8.38 3.44
C MET A 111 7.33 -9.47 4.42
N GLU A 112 8.64 -9.60 4.63
CA GLU A 112 9.23 -10.68 5.42
C GLU A 112 8.78 -12.06 4.87
N LYS A 113 8.07 -12.85 5.69
CA LYS A 113 7.50 -14.15 5.31
C LYS A 113 6.08 -14.06 4.75
N LEU A 114 5.46 -12.87 4.76
CA LEU A 114 4.10 -12.64 4.32
C LEU A 114 4.08 -12.35 2.83
N LYS A 115 3.46 -13.21 2.05
CA LYS A 115 3.33 -13.05 0.60
C LYS A 115 1.89 -12.71 0.26
N LEU A 116 1.69 -11.58 -0.41
CA LEU A 116 0.35 -11.19 -0.86
C LEU A 116 -0.28 -12.27 -1.75
N LEU A 117 0.53 -12.88 -2.60
CA LEU A 117 0.10 -13.92 -3.54
C LEU A 117 -0.57 -15.14 -2.89
N ASP A 118 -0.36 -15.35 -1.59
CA ASP A 118 -0.98 -16.45 -0.83
C ASP A 118 -2.41 -16.11 -0.36
N TYR A 119 -2.78 -14.82 -0.38
CA TYR A 119 -4.11 -14.36 0.03
C TYR A 119 -5.07 -14.20 -1.15
N ILE A 120 -4.56 -13.85 -2.33
CA ILE A 120 -5.37 -13.52 -3.51
C ILE A 120 -6.40 -14.57 -3.85
N PRO A 121 -6.07 -15.89 -3.92
CA PRO A 121 -7.04 -16.92 -4.29
C PRO A 121 -8.18 -17.12 -3.29
N LYS A 122 -8.10 -16.49 -2.12
CA LYS A 122 -9.13 -16.60 -1.08
C LYS A 122 -10.25 -15.58 -1.26
N PHE A 123 -10.06 -14.58 -2.11
CA PHE A 123 -11.04 -13.55 -2.40
C PHE A 123 -11.78 -13.83 -3.71
N MET A 124 -13.02 -13.33 -3.80
CA MET A 124 -13.82 -13.47 -5.03
C MET A 124 -13.12 -12.84 -6.22
N GLN A 125 -12.55 -11.66 -6.04
CA GLN A 125 -11.80 -10.94 -7.04
C GLN A 125 -10.75 -10.03 -6.40
N PHE A 126 -9.61 -9.90 -7.08
CA PHE A 126 -8.52 -9.02 -6.66
C PHE A 126 -8.07 -8.14 -7.83
N GLU A 127 -8.00 -6.83 -7.62
CA GLU A 127 -7.59 -5.87 -8.64
C GLU A 127 -6.44 -5.02 -8.11
N PHE A 128 -5.37 -4.93 -8.87
CA PHE A 128 -4.32 -3.95 -8.64
C PHE A 128 -4.48 -2.73 -9.55
N THR A 129 -4.45 -1.56 -8.92
CA THR A 129 -4.13 -0.30 -9.60
C THR A 129 -2.67 0.00 -9.33
N VAL A 130 -1.84 -0.07 -10.36
CA VAL A 130 -0.40 0.19 -10.24
C VAL A 130 -0.12 1.66 -10.48
N SER A 131 0.46 2.30 -9.48
CA SER A 131 0.81 3.72 -9.55
C SER A 131 2.12 3.91 -10.31
N LEU A 132 2.03 4.25 -11.60
CA LEU A 132 3.17 4.53 -12.48
C LEU A 132 2.99 5.89 -13.15
N ASP A 133 4.08 6.67 -13.23
CA ASP A 133 4.11 7.99 -13.90
C ASP A 133 5.08 7.98 -15.09
N GLY A 134 5.45 6.81 -15.56
CA GLY A 134 6.37 6.60 -16.67
C GLY A 134 6.98 5.21 -16.64
N ILE A 135 8.03 5.01 -17.41
CA ILE A 135 8.77 3.75 -17.53
C ILE A 135 10.29 4.00 -17.38
N GLY A 136 11.02 2.97 -16.97
CA GLY A 136 12.48 3.04 -16.86
C GLY A 136 12.95 4.19 -15.97
N LYS A 137 13.90 4.95 -16.46
CA LYS A 137 14.50 6.08 -15.72
C LYS A 137 13.52 7.18 -15.35
N SER A 138 12.45 7.37 -16.11
CA SER A 138 11.43 8.38 -15.81
C SER A 138 10.69 8.05 -14.51
N VAL A 139 10.24 6.80 -14.34
CA VAL A 139 9.57 6.40 -13.10
C VAL A 139 10.53 6.40 -11.91
N GLU A 140 11.78 5.97 -12.08
CA GLU A 140 12.80 6.00 -11.02
C GLU A 140 13.09 7.44 -10.54
N TYR A 141 13.11 8.41 -11.48
CA TYR A 141 13.27 9.82 -11.14
C TYR A 141 12.07 10.38 -10.38
N ILE A 142 10.86 10.17 -10.88
CA ILE A 142 9.63 10.72 -10.29
C ILE A 142 9.29 10.03 -8.96
N ARG A 143 9.40 8.69 -8.92
CA ARG A 143 9.16 7.84 -7.76
C ARG A 143 10.49 7.40 -7.16
N ARG A 144 11.18 8.33 -6.52
CA ARG A 144 12.51 8.08 -5.92
C ARG A 144 12.51 6.80 -5.09
N ARG A 145 13.60 6.05 -5.17
CA ARG A 145 13.83 4.72 -4.58
C ARG A 145 13.07 3.58 -5.27
N THR A 146 12.44 3.83 -6.41
CA THR A 146 11.94 2.75 -7.26
C THR A 146 13.11 2.13 -8.02
N ASP A 147 13.16 0.82 -8.08
CA ASP A 147 13.88 0.07 -9.10
C ASP A 147 12.87 -0.37 -10.15
N TRP A 148 13.05 0.09 -11.38
CA TRP A 148 12.12 -0.23 -12.47
C TRP A 148 12.09 -1.72 -12.80
N GLN A 149 13.24 -2.39 -12.67
CA GLN A 149 13.32 -3.82 -12.96
C GLN A 149 12.53 -4.64 -11.94
N ASP A 150 12.55 -4.25 -10.67
CA ASP A 150 11.72 -4.89 -9.63
C ASP A 150 10.24 -4.74 -9.93
N VAL A 151 9.79 -3.55 -10.34
CA VAL A 151 8.38 -3.32 -10.74
C VAL A 151 7.99 -4.23 -11.90
N VAL A 152 8.82 -4.29 -12.95
CA VAL A 152 8.57 -5.15 -14.11
C VAL A 152 8.52 -6.63 -13.73
N ASN A 153 9.44 -7.08 -12.87
CA ASN A 153 9.48 -8.46 -12.41
C ASN A 153 8.23 -8.81 -11.59
N ASN A 154 7.81 -7.91 -10.70
CA ASN A 154 6.60 -8.10 -9.88
C ASN A 154 5.34 -8.16 -10.74
N ILE A 155 5.21 -7.29 -11.76
CA ILE A 155 4.10 -7.33 -12.74
C ILE A 155 4.11 -8.68 -13.49
N LYS A 156 5.27 -9.14 -13.95
CA LYS A 156 5.38 -10.43 -14.63
C LYS A 156 5.04 -11.61 -13.72
N GLU A 157 5.49 -11.59 -12.48
CA GLU A 157 5.15 -12.63 -11.50
C GLU A 157 3.65 -12.68 -11.23
N TRP A 158 3.02 -11.50 -11.06
CA TRP A 158 1.57 -11.37 -10.93
C TRP A 158 0.84 -11.98 -12.13
N ASN A 159 1.13 -11.51 -13.33
CA ASN A 159 0.45 -11.97 -14.56
C ASN A 159 0.65 -13.47 -14.82
N LYS A 160 1.79 -14.02 -14.43
CA LYS A 160 2.04 -15.47 -14.54
C LYS A 160 1.16 -16.28 -13.61
N LYS A 161 0.92 -15.79 -12.39
CA LYS A 161 0.14 -16.51 -11.37
C LYS A 161 -1.35 -16.28 -11.50
N PHE A 162 -1.75 -15.09 -11.91
CA PHE A 162 -3.15 -14.65 -11.92
C PHE A 162 -3.50 -13.91 -13.21
N PRO A 163 -3.41 -14.61 -14.37
CA PRO A 163 -3.69 -13.99 -15.67
C PRO A 163 -5.13 -13.49 -15.81
N GLU A 164 -6.04 -14.03 -15.01
CA GLU A 164 -7.46 -13.65 -14.96
C GLU A 164 -7.73 -12.36 -14.17
N PHE A 165 -6.81 -11.90 -13.35
CA PHE A 165 -7.00 -10.70 -12.54
C PHE A 165 -6.37 -9.48 -13.18
N ALA A 166 -7.16 -8.41 -13.28
CA ALA A 166 -6.72 -7.18 -13.91
C ALA A 166 -5.59 -6.47 -13.13
N ILE A 167 -4.65 -5.92 -13.89
CA ILE A 167 -3.78 -4.80 -13.48
C ILE A 167 -4.25 -3.56 -14.24
N THR A 168 -4.55 -2.51 -13.54
CA THR A 168 -4.96 -1.22 -14.10
C THR A 168 -4.00 -0.10 -13.71
#